data_fb19385b8147c4b2e61748e959b132d5
#
_entry.id   fb19385b8147c4b2e61748e959b132d5
#
_cell.length_a   1.000
_cell.length_b   1.000
_cell.length_c   1.000
_cell.angle_alpha   90.00
_cell.angle_beta   90.00
_cell.angle_gamma   90.00
#
_symmetry.space_group_name_H-M   'P 1'
#
loop_
_entity.id
_entity.type
_entity.pdbx_description
1 polymer ?
#
loop_
_entity_poly.entity_id
_entity_poly.type
_entity_poly.pdbx_seq_one_letter_code
_entity_poly.pdbx_strand_id
1 'polypeptide(L)'
;MSAEEREKKKEQDEKEIADGPPVKFTPGYPEWYAYNYAFPEPIGKLGEAANYDMEDPRWSGWFRDHEGREIGLTSRRITINALHEGTTIIQGMRVADLQCTDTAMNGTLVIPKPIGDGGDDVQRTVIGFDLSEPRPRPRVVEGYPEKGQETNVKFGGAAFTETVTLDKGDARTFEIYFVSPTRDCTFGLEVNVTSADRDEWIPVDFGDGKKEYLAGRAEKYQSLVRPTLDYSGQEVGDVKDAYSPPVTVTKRSG
;
A
#
# COMPACT_ATOMS: atom_id res chain seq x y z
N MET A 1 -23.28 -8.79 -36.39
CA MET A 1 -21.99 -8.06 -36.59
C MET A 1 -21.23 -8.75 -37.68
N SER A 2 -21.01 -8.09 -38.80
CA SER A 2 -20.31 -8.63 -39.97
C SER A 2 -18.80 -8.77 -39.70
N ALA A 3 -18.07 -9.47 -40.56
CA ALA A 3 -16.62 -9.59 -40.45
C ALA A 3 -15.93 -8.20 -40.53
N GLU A 4 -16.40 -7.33 -41.43
CA GLU A 4 -15.89 -5.96 -41.56
C GLU A 4 -16.15 -5.09 -40.32
N GLU A 5 -17.30 -5.25 -39.65
CA GLU A 5 -17.59 -4.52 -38.39
C GLU A 5 -16.68 -4.97 -37.25
N ARG A 6 -16.33 -6.26 -37.22
CA ARG A 6 -15.38 -6.79 -36.23
C ARG A 6 -13.98 -6.29 -36.48
N GLU A 7 -13.55 -6.22 -37.72
CA GLU A 7 -12.20 -5.75 -38.09
C GLU A 7 -12.04 -4.25 -37.79
N LYS A 8 -13.02 -3.42 -38.16
CA LYS A 8 -13.03 -1.99 -37.82
C LYS A 8 -13.05 -1.73 -36.31
N LYS A 9 -13.80 -2.54 -35.57
CA LYS A 9 -13.82 -2.43 -34.13
C LYS A 9 -12.47 -2.78 -33.51
N LYS A 10 -11.81 -3.85 -34.02
CA LYS A 10 -10.48 -4.27 -33.58
C LYS A 10 -9.42 -3.19 -33.87
N GLU A 11 -9.43 -2.59 -35.07
CA GLU A 11 -8.53 -1.49 -35.42
C GLU A 11 -8.76 -0.25 -34.54
N GLN A 12 -10.02 0.05 -34.21
CA GLN A 12 -10.36 1.15 -33.32
C GLN A 12 -9.90 0.88 -31.88
N ASP A 13 -10.14 -0.33 -31.37
CA ASP A 13 -9.69 -0.75 -30.02
C ASP A 13 -8.16 -0.71 -29.92
N GLU A 14 -7.44 -1.19 -30.98
CA GLU A 14 -5.98 -1.13 -31.03
C GLU A 14 -5.45 0.32 -31.07
N LYS A 15 -6.11 1.19 -31.77
CA LYS A 15 -5.76 2.61 -31.81
C LYS A 15 -6.02 3.30 -30.47
N GLU A 16 -7.15 3.05 -29.84
CA GLU A 16 -7.47 3.59 -28.50
C GLU A 16 -6.44 3.12 -27.46
N ILE A 17 -5.99 1.85 -27.53
CA ILE A 17 -4.93 1.34 -26.66
C ILE A 17 -3.61 2.07 -26.95
N ALA A 18 -3.24 2.27 -28.22
CA ALA A 18 -2.00 2.93 -28.60
C ALA A 18 -1.95 4.42 -28.21
N ASP A 19 -3.11 5.09 -28.23
CA ASP A 19 -3.24 6.50 -27.85
C ASP A 19 -3.43 6.68 -26.32
N GLY A 20 -3.77 5.61 -25.58
CA GLY A 20 -3.98 5.58 -24.14
C GLY A 20 -2.68 5.50 -23.31
N PRO A 21 -2.79 5.26 -22.00
CA PRO A 21 -1.63 5.06 -21.15
C PRO A 21 -0.92 3.75 -21.51
N PRO A 22 0.44 3.70 -21.47
CA PRO A 22 1.20 2.52 -21.86
C PRO A 22 1.05 1.34 -20.90
N VAL A 23 0.59 1.61 -19.67
CA VAL A 23 0.38 0.61 -18.64
C VAL A 23 -0.96 0.77 -17.94
N LYS A 24 -1.43 -0.35 -17.39
CA LYS A 24 -2.56 -0.39 -16.46
C LYS A 24 -2.07 -0.87 -15.10
N PHE A 25 -2.42 -0.14 -14.05
CA PHE A 25 -2.24 -0.58 -12.69
C PHE A 25 -3.46 -1.39 -12.24
N THR A 26 -3.17 -2.56 -11.67
CA THR A 26 -4.19 -3.39 -11.04
C THR A 26 -3.84 -3.51 -9.57
N PRO A 27 -4.61 -2.87 -8.67
CA PRO A 27 -4.41 -3.02 -7.24
C PRO A 27 -4.67 -4.48 -6.83
N GLY A 28 -3.88 -4.96 -5.88
CA GLY A 28 -4.02 -6.27 -5.26
C GLY A 28 -3.98 -6.15 -3.76
N TYR A 29 -4.34 -7.24 -3.08
CA TYR A 29 -4.21 -7.29 -1.63
C TYR A 29 -2.75 -7.49 -1.25
N PRO A 30 -2.22 -6.75 -0.27
CA PRO A 30 -0.89 -7.00 0.28
C PRO A 30 -0.88 -8.36 0.97
N GLU A 31 0.29 -8.97 1.10
CA GLU A 31 0.45 -10.25 1.79
C GLU A 31 0.18 -10.14 3.30
N TRP A 32 0.35 -8.96 3.84
CA TRP A 32 0.18 -8.68 5.26
C TRP A 32 -1.02 -7.77 5.49
N TYR A 33 -2.05 -8.30 6.16
CA TYR A 33 -3.29 -7.58 6.44
C TYR A 33 -3.42 -7.07 7.88
N ALA A 34 -2.50 -7.44 8.77
CA ALA A 34 -2.62 -7.17 10.21
C ALA A 34 -1.99 -5.83 10.62
N TYR A 35 -2.27 -4.76 9.87
CA TYR A 35 -1.87 -3.43 10.29
C TYR A 35 -2.71 -2.94 11.46
N ASN A 36 -2.06 -2.27 12.42
CA ASN A 36 -2.78 -1.53 13.44
C ASN A 36 -3.42 -0.29 12.83
N TYR A 37 -4.60 0.06 13.35
CA TYR A 37 -5.31 1.28 12.98
C TYR A 37 -5.42 2.21 14.16
N ALA A 38 -5.48 3.50 13.91
CA ALA A 38 -5.83 4.49 14.91
C ALA A 38 -6.90 5.44 14.40
N PHE A 39 -7.60 6.05 15.35
CA PHE A 39 -8.57 7.10 15.14
C PHE A 39 -8.12 8.38 15.86
N PRO A 40 -8.45 9.57 15.34
CA PRO A 40 -8.13 10.82 16.00
C PRO A 40 -8.88 10.98 17.32
N GLU A 41 -10.11 10.46 17.40
CA GLU A 41 -10.99 10.53 18.56
C GLU A 41 -11.28 9.14 19.13
N PRO A 42 -11.67 9.05 20.42
CA PRO A 42 -12.11 7.79 21.00
C PRO A 42 -13.39 7.28 20.33
N ILE A 43 -13.34 6.04 19.83
CA ILE A 43 -14.53 5.32 19.37
C ILE A 43 -14.89 4.21 20.37
N GLY A 44 -16.18 4.04 20.63
CA GLY A 44 -16.65 3.01 21.58
C GLY A 44 -16.71 1.61 20.97
N LYS A 45 -16.83 1.51 19.65
CA LYS A 45 -17.00 0.25 18.93
C LYS A 45 -16.69 0.38 17.44
N LEU A 46 -16.35 -0.75 16.81
CA LEU A 46 -16.08 -0.85 15.39
C LEU A 46 -17.35 -0.96 14.53
N GLY A 47 -18.54 -0.96 15.14
CA GLY A 47 -19.78 -1.11 14.39
C GLY A 47 -19.82 -2.41 13.59
N GLU A 48 -20.19 -2.31 12.31
CA GLU A 48 -20.24 -3.45 11.39
C GLU A 48 -18.86 -4.01 11.04
N ALA A 49 -17.79 -3.20 11.12
CA ALA A 49 -16.44 -3.68 10.84
C ALA A 49 -16.00 -4.80 11.78
N ALA A 50 -16.55 -4.87 12.99
CA ALA A 50 -16.25 -5.96 13.92
C ALA A 50 -16.62 -7.36 13.35
N ASN A 51 -17.47 -7.41 12.34
CA ASN A 51 -17.95 -8.64 11.69
C ASN A 51 -17.30 -8.88 10.33
N TYR A 52 -16.38 -8.03 9.89
CA TYR A 52 -15.67 -8.24 8.62
C TYR A 52 -14.39 -9.02 8.86
N ASP A 53 -14.14 -9.96 7.96
CA ASP A 53 -12.82 -10.55 7.82
C ASP A 53 -11.83 -9.45 7.41
N MET A 54 -10.62 -9.48 7.95
CA MET A 54 -9.58 -8.50 7.61
C MET A 54 -9.13 -8.59 6.15
N GLU A 55 -9.36 -9.72 5.49
CA GLU A 55 -9.15 -9.88 4.04
C GLU A 55 -10.29 -9.28 3.21
N ASP A 56 -11.42 -8.95 3.83
CA ASP A 56 -12.54 -8.32 3.15
C ASP A 56 -12.20 -6.85 2.88
N PRO A 57 -12.30 -6.36 1.63
CA PRO A 57 -12.09 -4.94 1.30
C PRO A 57 -12.93 -3.97 2.14
N ARG A 58 -14.08 -4.43 2.62
CA ARG A 58 -14.95 -3.65 3.50
C ARG A 58 -14.31 -3.34 4.84
N TRP A 59 -13.37 -4.18 5.32
CA TRP A 59 -12.62 -3.91 6.55
C TRP A 59 -11.83 -2.62 6.43
N SER A 60 -10.90 -2.54 5.49
CA SER A 60 -10.08 -1.33 5.28
C SER A 60 -10.91 -0.13 4.81
N GLY A 61 -11.96 -0.36 4.01
CA GLY A 61 -12.91 0.65 3.57
C GLY A 61 -13.62 1.32 4.74
N TRP A 62 -14.13 0.52 5.69
CA TRP A 62 -14.80 1.05 6.87
C TRP A 62 -13.90 1.99 7.68
N PHE A 63 -12.63 1.63 7.91
CA PHE A 63 -11.70 2.51 8.63
C PHE A 63 -11.53 3.85 7.91
N ARG A 64 -11.35 3.82 6.61
CA ARG A 64 -11.21 5.03 5.78
C ARG A 64 -12.42 5.95 5.90
N ASP A 65 -13.61 5.38 5.80
CA ASP A 65 -14.88 6.10 5.85
C ASP A 65 -15.16 6.71 7.23
N HIS A 66 -14.51 6.17 8.27
CA HIS A 66 -14.64 6.61 9.65
C HIS A 66 -13.39 7.29 10.22
N GLU A 67 -12.53 7.84 9.35
CA GLU A 67 -11.29 8.55 9.71
C GLU A 67 -10.23 7.68 10.39
N GLY A 68 -10.41 6.36 10.42
CA GLY A 68 -9.39 5.43 10.88
C GLY A 68 -8.25 5.31 9.87
N ARG A 69 -7.01 5.20 10.35
CA ARG A 69 -5.81 5.11 9.49
C ARG A 69 -4.87 4.01 9.99
N GLU A 70 -4.21 3.36 9.05
CA GLU A 70 -3.08 2.47 9.33
C GLU A 70 -1.95 3.27 9.96
N ILE A 71 -1.23 2.69 10.92
CA ILE A 71 -0.19 3.39 11.68
C ILE A 71 1.20 2.79 11.51
N GLY A 72 2.17 3.68 11.33
CA GLY A 72 3.58 3.38 11.28
C GLY A 72 4.06 2.69 10.02
N LEU A 73 3.32 1.72 9.54
CA LEU A 73 3.63 0.91 8.37
C LEU A 73 2.37 0.55 7.62
N THR A 74 2.43 0.62 6.30
CA THR A 74 1.41 0.05 5.41
C THR A 74 2.09 -0.59 4.21
N SER A 75 1.43 -1.52 3.53
CA SER A 75 1.84 -1.98 2.20
C SER A 75 0.71 -1.91 1.20
N ARG A 76 1.12 -1.83 -0.06
CA ARG A 76 0.21 -1.87 -1.21
C ARG A 76 0.79 -2.81 -2.25
N ARG A 77 -0.07 -3.63 -2.83
CA ARG A 77 0.32 -4.47 -3.95
C ARG A 77 -0.23 -3.88 -5.23
N ILE A 78 0.62 -3.77 -6.23
CA ILE A 78 0.22 -3.37 -7.58
C ILE A 78 0.77 -4.34 -8.60
N THR A 79 -0.04 -4.67 -9.60
CA THR A 79 0.42 -5.34 -10.80
C THR A 79 0.39 -4.34 -11.95
N ILE A 80 1.53 -4.16 -12.59
CA ILE A 80 1.70 -3.28 -13.75
C ILE A 80 1.62 -4.15 -14.99
N ASN A 81 0.62 -3.89 -15.84
CA ASN A 81 0.39 -4.61 -17.08
C ASN A 81 0.74 -3.71 -18.25
N ALA A 82 1.59 -4.18 -19.17
CA ALA A 82 1.93 -3.45 -20.41
C ALA A 82 0.79 -3.57 -21.42
N LEU A 83 0.36 -2.43 -21.97
CA LEU A 83 -0.76 -2.34 -22.90
C LEU A 83 -0.33 -2.06 -24.34
N HIS A 84 0.75 -1.31 -24.55
CA HIS A 84 1.21 -0.90 -25.87
C HIS A 84 1.91 -2.04 -26.61
N GLU A 85 1.85 -2.00 -27.94
CA GLU A 85 2.74 -2.79 -28.78
C GLU A 85 4.19 -2.33 -28.59
N GLY A 86 5.11 -3.28 -28.61
CA GLY A 86 6.52 -3.04 -28.35
C GLY A 86 6.85 -3.08 -26.85
N THR A 87 8.05 -2.64 -26.53
CA THR A 87 8.62 -2.76 -25.20
C THR A 87 8.23 -1.58 -24.32
N THR A 88 7.68 -1.88 -23.17
CA THR A 88 7.42 -0.92 -22.08
C THR A 88 8.46 -1.09 -20.98
N ILE A 89 9.08 -0.01 -20.55
CA ILE A 89 10.16 -0.02 -19.56
C ILE A 89 9.69 0.73 -18.32
N ILE A 90 9.69 0.06 -17.16
CA ILE A 90 9.50 0.68 -15.87
C ILE A 90 10.87 1.11 -15.36
N GLN A 91 11.13 2.41 -15.28
CA GLN A 91 12.45 2.96 -14.93
C GLN A 91 12.58 3.30 -13.45
N GLY A 92 11.46 3.48 -12.74
CA GLY A 92 11.49 3.81 -11.33
C GLY A 92 10.15 4.13 -10.73
N MET A 93 10.17 4.38 -9.44
CA MET A 93 9.00 4.79 -8.65
C MET A 93 9.38 5.92 -7.72
N ARG A 94 8.45 6.81 -7.44
CA ARG A 94 8.63 7.89 -6.47
C ARG A 94 7.36 8.17 -5.68
N VAL A 95 7.57 8.62 -4.46
CA VAL A 95 6.50 9.23 -3.67
C VAL A 95 6.26 10.64 -4.22
N ALA A 96 4.99 10.96 -4.49
CA ALA A 96 4.54 12.25 -4.97
C ALA A 96 3.71 12.96 -3.91
N ASP A 97 3.68 14.29 -3.95
CA ASP A 97 2.84 15.14 -3.10
C ASP A 97 2.92 14.83 -1.58
N LEU A 98 4.09 14.41 -1.11
CA LEU A 98 4.29 14.06 0.29
C LEU A 98 4.09 15.27 1.21
N GLN A 99 3.15 15.12 2.13
CA GLN A 99 2.89 16.08 3.19
C GLN A 99 2.79 15.32 4.51
N CYS A 100 3.64 15.67 5.49
CA CYS A 100 3.63 15.04 6.80
C CYS A 100 3.49 16.09 7.90
N THR A 101 2.65 15.78 8.89
CA THR A 101 2.41 16.57 10.09
C THR A 101 2.69 15.74 11.34
N ASP A 102 2.70 16.36 12.50
CA ASP A 102 2.73 15.62 13.76
C ASP A 102 1.45 14.79 13.90
N THR A 103 1.56 13.61 14.51
CA THR A 103 0.42 12.71 14.60
C THR A 103 -0.70 13.25 15.50
N ALA A 104 -1.91 13.22 14.98
CA ALA A 104 -3.14 13.50 15.70
C ALA A 104 -3.95 12.23 16.03
N MET A 105 -3.46 11.06 15.64
CA MET A 105 -4.15 9.77 15.71
C MET A 105 -3.96 9.11 17.08
N ASN A 106 -4.46 9.74 18.16
CA ASN A 106 -4.26 9.29 19.53
C ASN A 106 -5.56 8.94 20.29
N GLY A 107 -6.70 8.89 19.61
CA GLY A 107 -7.98 8.51 20.21
C GLY A 107 -8.04 7.00 20.48
N THR A 108 -8.49 6.21 19.53
CA THR A 108 -8.58 4.75 19.67
C THR A 108 -7.53 4.04 18.87
N LEU A 109 -6.81 3.11 19.51
CA LEU A 109 -5.97 2.12 18.85
C LEU A 109 -6.80 0.87 18.56
N VAL A 110 -6.74 0.38 17.34
CA VAL A 110 -7.30 -0.92 16.94
C VAL A 110 -6.17 -1.86 16.60
N ILE A 111 -6.09 -2.98 17.31
CA ILE A 111 -5.09 -4.02 17.08
C ILE A 111 -5.83 -5.25 16.55
N PRO A 112 -5.81 -5.49 15.24
CA PRO A 112 -6.36 -6.71 14.68
C PRO A 112 -5.51 -7.91 15.09
N LYS A 113 -6.13 -9.09 15.15
CA LYS A 113 -5.37 -10.33 15.37
C LYS A 113 -4.65 -10.73 14.09
N PRO A 114 -3.41 -11.19 14.17
CA PRO A 114 -2.67 -11.60 13.00
C PRO A 114 -3.34 -12.78 12.32
N ILE A 115 -3.55 -12.68 11.02
CA ILE A 115 -4.01 -13.79 10.18
C ILE A 115 -2.84 -14.74 9.90
N GLY A 116 -3.13 -16.01 9.71
CA GLY A 116 -2.13 -17.02 9.37
C GLY A 116 -1.49 -16.79 8.00
N ASP A 117 -0.29 -17.32 7.80
CA ASP A 117 0.44 -17.23 6.54
C ASP A 117 -0.21 -18.09 5.48
N GLY A 118 -1.00 -17.48 4.60
CA GLY A 118 -1.31 -18.03 3.30
C GLY A 118 -0.29 -17.47 2.32
N GLY A 119 0.91 -18.02 2.25
CA GLY A 119 1.92 -17.56 1.31
C GLY A 119 1.57 -17.98 -0.10
N ASP A 120 1.34 -17.03 -0.99
CA ASP A 120 1.35 -17.28 -2.42
C ASP A 120 2.80 -17.22 -2.92
N ASP A 121 3.24 -18.26 -3.63
CA ASP A 121 4.55 -18.34 -4.32
C ASP A 121 4.67 -17.40 -5.54
N VAL A 122 3.97 -16.28 -5.55
CA VAL A 122 4.04 -15.32 -6.64
C VAL A 122 5.38 -14.57 -6.55
N GLN A 123 6.19 -14.70 -7.58
CA GLN A 123 7.43 -13.94 -7.70
C GLN A 123 7.09 -12.44 -7.78
N ARG A 124 7.46 -11.69 -6.74
CA ARG A 124 7.20 -10.27 -6.62
C ARG A 124 8.48 -9.50 -6.29
N THR A 125 8.50 -8.26 -6.70
CA THR A 125 9.54 -7.32 -6.30
C THR A 125 9.07 -6.56 -5.08
N VAL A 126 9.81 -6.63 -3.99
CA VAL A 126 9.47 -5.97 -2.72
C VAL A 126 10.34 -4.75 -2.53
N ILE A 127 9.69 -3.59 -2.48
CA ILE A 127 10.35 -2.29 -2.28
C ILE A 127 9.68 -1.52 -1.15
N GLY A 128 10.35 -0.51 -0.63
CA GLY A 128 9.78 0.33 0.42
C GLY A 128 10.29 1.75 0.38
N PHE A 129 9.48 2.63 0.97
CA PHE A 129 9.75 4.05 1.11
C PHE A 129 9.71 4.45 2.59
N ASP A 130 10.74 5.13 3.06
CA ASP A 130 10.75 5.80 4.36
C ASP A 130 10.21 7.23 4.19
N LEU A 131 8.96 7.45 4.59
CA LEU A 131 8.30 8.76 4.46
C LEU A 131 8.86 9.81 5.43
N SER A 132 9.73 9.43 6.36
CA SER A 132 10.45 10.39 7.19
C SER A 132 11.57 11.12 6.44
N GLU A 133 11.98 10.59 5.28
CA GLU A 133 12.94 11.24 4.40
C GLU A 133 12.29 12.43 3.67
N PRO A 134 12.95 13.57 3.53
CA PRO A 134 12.42 14.69 2.75
C PRO A 134 12.15 14.35 1.27
N ARG A 135 12.85 13.35 0.76
CA ARG A 135 12.71 12.79 -0.59
C ARG A 135 12.83 11.28 -0.49
N PRO A 136 11.74 10.58 -0.15
CA PRO A 136 11.74 9.14 -0.03
C PRO A 136 12.22 8.47 -1.33
N ARG A 137 13.18 7.56 -1.20
CA ARG A 137 13.68 6.79 -2.33
C ARG A 137 13.25 5.34 -2.21
N PRO A 138 12.89 4.68 -3.33
CA PRO A 138 12.59 3.26 -3.30
C PRO A 138 13.83 2.47 -2.92
N ARG A 139 13.68 1.53 -1.98
CA ARG A 139 14.74 0.64 -1.51
C ARG A 139 14.23 -0.79 -1.50
N VAL A 140 15.10 -1.75 -1.73
CA VAL A 140 14.76 -3.16 -1.54
C VAL A 140 14.47 -3.40 -0.05
N VAL A 141 13.40 -4.10 0.26
CA VAL A 141 13.11 -4.56 1.61
C VAL A 141 13.80 -5.91 1.83
N GLU A 142 14.76 -5.95 2.76
CA GLU A 142 15.59 -7.13 3.06
C GLU A 142 15.02 -8.01 4.17
N GLY A 143 14.01 -7.57 4.88
CA GLY A 143 13.39 -8.32 5.96
C GLY A 143 11.98 -7.83 6.25
N TYR A 144 11.12 -8.81 6.52
CA TYR A 144 9.73 -8.58 6.88
C TYR A 144 9.60 -8.40 8.39
N PRO A 145 8.59 -7.63 8.84
CA PRO A 145 8.28 -7.60 10.26
C PRO A 145 7.83 -9.02 10.71
N GLU A 146 8.48 -9.56 11.70
CA GLU A 146 8.05 -10.81 12.33
C GLU A 146 6.80 -10.56 13.17
N LYS A 147 5.84 -11.51 13.14
CA LYS A 147 4.59 -11.43 13.88
C LYS A 147 4.82 -11.18 15.38
N GLY A 148 4.13 -10.18 15.92
CA GLY A 148 4.05 -9.92 17.37
C GLY A 148 5.26 -9.27 18.01
N GLN A 149 6.26 -8.87 17.22
CA GLN A 149 7.44 -8.13 17.69
C GLN A 149 7.47 -6.70 17.16
N GLU A 150 8.44 -5.92 17.65
CA GLU A 150 8.72 -4.60 17.10
C GLU A 150 8.89 -4.68 15.58
N THR A 151 8.10 -3.90 14.86
CA THR A 151 8.14 -3.90 13.41
C THR A 151 9.43 -3.22 12.94
N ASN A 152 10.42 -4.00 12.60
CA ASN A 152 11.66 -3.48 12.05
C ASN A 152 11.70 -3.72 10.54
N VAL A 153 11.51 -2.65 9.77
CA VAL A 153 11.65 -2.68 8.31
C VAL A 153 13.11 -2.46 7.95
N LYS A 154 13.72 -3.49 7.38
CA LYS A 154 15.13 -3.42 6.95
C LYS A 154 15.17 -3.04 5.48
N PHE A 155 15.66 -1.85 5.21
CA PHE A 155 15.91 -1.38 3.86
C PHE A 155 17.35 -1.66 3.43
N GLY A 156 17.53 -2.16 2.22
CA GLY A 156 18.83 -2.28 1.58
C GLY A 156 19.54 -0.92 1.45
N GLY A 157 20.88 -0.95 1.43
CA GLY A 157 21.70 0.27 1.40
C GLY A 157 21.54 1.09 0.11
N ALA A 158 21.36 0.41 -1.03
CA ALA A 158 21.19 1.06 -2.33
C ALA A 158 19.73 1.41 -2.61
N ALA A 159 19.50 2.49 -3.36
CA ALA A 159 18.19 2.74 -3.94
C ALA A 159 17.83 1.59 -4.90
N PHE A 160 16.55 1.27 -4.96
CA PHE A 160 16.04 0.35 -5.99
C PHE A 160 16.14 1.05 -7.35
N THR A 161 17.02 0.54 -8.20
CA THR A 161 17.29 1.09 -9.55
C THR A 161 17.07 0.06 -10.65
N GLU A 162 16.41 -1.04 -10.31
CA GLU A 162 16.14 -2.09 -11.28
C GLU A 162 15.15 -1.57 -12.34
N THR A 163 15.56 -1.71 -13.60
CA THR A 163 14.71 -1.44 -14.75
C THR A 163 13.95 -2.71 -15.11
N VAL A 164 12.63 -2.64 -15.21
CA VAL A 164 11.79 -3.76 -15.58
C VAL A 164 11.29 -3.55 -17.01
N THR A 165 11.56 -4.52 -17.87
CA THR A 165 11.13 -4.53 -19.27
C THR A 165 9.93 -5.46 -19.40
N LEU A 166 8.87 -4.98 -20.03
CA LEU A 166 7.63 -5.70 -20.28
C LEU A 166 7.25 -5.58 -21.76
N ASP A 167 6.91 -6.69 -22.38
CA ASP A 167 6.26 -6.71 -23.69
C ASP A 167 4.73 -6.62 -23.51
N LYS A 168 3.99 -6.31 -24.59
CA LYS A 168 2.53 -6.22 -24.54
C LYS A 168 1.91 -7.48 -23.95
N GLY A 169 1.10 -7.29 -22.93
CA GLY A 169 0.44 -8.36 -22.17
C GLY A 169 1.25 -8.94 -21.03
N ASP A 170 2.52 -8.57 -20.90
CA ASP A 170 3.32 -8.93 -19.74
C ASP A 170 2.88 -8.11 -18.51
N ALA A 171 3.13 -8.70 -17.35
CA ALA A 171 2.80 -8.08 -16.07
C ALA A 171 3.93 -8.26 -15.05
N ARG A 172 4.10 -7.26 -14.18
CA ARG A 172 5.01 -7.33 -13.04
C ARG A 172 4.31 -6.89 -11.77
N THR A 173 4.41 -7.70 -10.73
CA THR A 173 3.83 -7.40 -9.42
C THR A 173 4.88 -6.82 -8.48
N PHE A 174 4.50 -5.73 -7.81
CA PHE A 174 5.27 -5.08 -6.77
C PHE A 174 4.49 -5.11 -5.45
N GLU A 175 5.19 -5.42 -4.38
CA GLU A 175 4.75 -5.20 -3.01
C GLU A 175 5.49 -3.97 -2.48
N ILE A 176 4.77 -2.92 -2.13
CA ILE A 176 5.35 -1.63 -1.81
C ILE A 176 5.04 -1.26 -0.37
N TYR A 177 6.07 -1.15 0.46
CA TYR A 177 5.96 -0.74 1.86
C TYR A 177 6.16 0.77 2.00
N PHE A 178 5.31 1.39 2.79
CA PHE A 178 5.45 2.78 3.20
C PHE A 178 5.59 2.84 4.71
N VAL A 179 6.59 3.56 5.20
CA VAL A 179 6.90 3.63 6.62
C VAL A 179 6.91 5.07 7.08
N SER A 180 6.13 5.38 8.12
CA SER A 180 6.12 6.66 8.82
C SER A 180 6.02 6.42 10.33
N PRO A 181 7.15 6.30 11.04
CA PRO A 181 7.15 5.90 12.44
C PRO A 181 6.34 6.81 13.37
N THR A 182 6.39 8.13 13.14
CA THR A 182 5.89 9.12 14.12
C THR A 182 5.07 10.27 13.52
N ARG A 183 4.92 10.33 12.19
CA ARG A 183 4.22 11.44 11.53
C ARG A 183 3.07 10.96 10.70
N ASP A 184 1.98 11.74 10.68
CA ASP A 184 0.87 11.52 9.78
C ASP A 184 1.25 12.03 8.39
N CYS A 185 1.23 11.15 7.39
CA CYS A 185 1.63 11.48 6.04
C CYS A 185 0.51 11.24 5.04
N THR A 186 0.31 12.18 4.14
CA THR A 186 -0.48 12.03 2.92
C THR A 186 0.46 12.04 1.73
N PHE A 187 0.28 11.14 0.79
CA PHE A 187 1.19 10.99 -0.34
C PHE A 187 0.52 10.30 -1.52
N GLY A 188 1.11 10.40 -2.68
CA GLY A 188 0.82 9.60 -3.87
C GLY A 188 2.02 8.74 -4.25
N LEU A 189 1.82 7.83 -5.17
CA LEU A 189 2.88 7.08 -5.83
C LEU A 189 2.81 7.34 -7.33
N GLU A 190 3.97 7.53 -7.94
CA GLU A 190 4.12 7.60 -9.39
C GLU A 190 5.15 6.60 -9.88
N VAL A 191 4.88 6.03 -11.04
CA VAL A 191 5.78 5.11 -11.75
C VAL A 191 6.29 5.80 -13.01
N ASN A 192 7.61 5.79 -13.21
CA ASN A 192 8.20 6.25 -14.45
C ASN A 192 8.15 5.12 -15.48
N VAL A 193 7.48 5.41 -16.58
CA VAL A 193 7.27 4.45 -17.67
C VAL A 193 7.76 5.05 -18.98
N THR A 194 8.64 4.33 -19.67
CA THR A 194 9.03 4.62 -21.05
C THR A 194 8.38 3.60 -21.98
N SER A 195 7.64 4.08 -22.96
CA SER A 195 7.02 3.25 -23.99
C SER A 195 7.04 3.99 -25.33
N ALA A 196 7.51 3.35 -26.37
CA ALA A 196 7.83 3.99 -27.65
C ALA A 196 8.76 5.20 -27.42
N ASP A 197 8.36 6.40 -27.82
CA ASP A 197 9.14 7.64 -27.67
C ASP A 197 8.68 8.50 -26.49
N ARG A 198 7.87 7.94 -25.56
CA ARG A 198 7.31 8.67 -24.40
C ARG A 198 7.99 8.20 -23.12
N ASP A 199 8.36 9.15 -22.31
CA ASP A 199 8.86 8.96 -20.94
C ASP A 199 7.99 9.80 -20.00
N GLU A 200 7.21 9.14 -19.16
CA GLU A 200 6.21 9.82 -18.32
C GLU A 200 6.11 9.23 -16.91
N TRP A 201 5.80 10.10 -15.95
CA TRP A 201 5.44 9.70 -14.61
C TRP A 201 3.92 9.52 -14.52
N ILE A 202 3.48 8.29 -14.29
CA ILE A 202 2.07 7.92 -14.25
C ILE A 202 1.67 7.71 -12.79
N PRO A 203 0.65 8.46 -12.30
CA PRO A 203 0.16 8.28 -10.94
C PRO A 203 -0.55 6.93 -10.78
N VAL A 204 -0.22 6.24 -9.69
CA VAL A 204 -0.84 4.96 -9.33
C VAL A 204 -2.16 5.22 -8.61
N ASP A 205 -3.20 4.53 -9.03
CA ASP A 205 -4.46 4.43 -8.30
C ASP A 205 -4.51 3.07 -7.60
N PHE A 206 -4.55 3.08 -6.27
CA PHE A 206 -4.62 1.86 -5.45
C PHE A 206 -6.04 1.33 -5.29
N GLY A 207 -7.00 1.85 -6.03
CA GLY A 207 -8.41 1.47 -5.99
C GLY A 207 -9.29 2.43 -5.17
N ASP A 208 -8.66 3.31 -4.40
CA ASP A 208 -9.31 4.29 -3.52
C ASP A 208 -8.98 5.73 -3.91
N GLY A 209 -8.36 5.90 -5.06
CA GLY A 209 -7.85 7.17 -5.56
C GLY A 209 -6.32 7.20 -5.61
N LYS A 210 -5.79 8.40 -5.95
CA LYS A 210 -4.35 8.60 -6.17
C LYS A 210 -3.59 9.05 -4.92
N LYS A 211 -4.30 9.19 -3.79
CA LYS A 211 -3.70 9.63 -2.51
C LYS A 211 -3.87 8.56 -1.46
N GLU A 212 -2.77 8.28 -0.79
CA GLU A 212 -2.69 7.40 0.37
C GLU A 212 -2.49 8.20 1.65
N TYR A 213 -2.88 7.60 2.76
CA TYR A 213 -2.73 8.17 4.08
C TYR A 213 -2.14 7.13 5.02
N LEU A 214 -1.03 7.47 5.67
CA LEU A 214 -0.40 6.67 6.71
C LEU A 214 -0.22 7.52 7.96
N ALA A 215 -0.79 7.10 9.07
CA ALA A 215 -0.63 7.78 10.34
C ALA A 215 0.69 7.41 11.03
N GLY A 216 1.25 8.35 11.75
CA GLY A 216 2.32 8.09 12.69
C GLY A 216 1.80 7.38 13.93
N ARG A 217 2.70 6.73 14.65
CA ARG A 217 2.39 6.15 15.95
C ARG A 217 2.33 7.23 17.02
N ALA A 218 1.26 7.29 17.78
CA ALA A 218 1.16 8.10 18.98
C ALA A 218 1.89 7.46 20.17
N GLU A 219 2.38 8.27 21.11
CA GLU A 219 2.99 7.75 22.34
C GLU A 219 1.98 7.05 23.23
N LYS A 220 0.74 7.54 23.24
CA LYS A 220 -0.37 7.03 24.05
C LYS A 220 -1.67 7.15 23.26
N TYR A 221 -2.57 6.19 23.51
CA TYR A 221 -3.93 6.19 22.98
C TYR A 221 -4.93 6.29 24.14
N GLN A 222 -6.11 6.83 23.87
CA GLN A 222 -7.17 7.04 24.86
C GLN A 222 -8.02 5.78 25.07
N SER A 223 -8.09 4.90 24.07
CA SER A 223 -8.80 3.62 24.17
C SER A 223 -8.16 2.56 23.27
N LEU A 224 -8.49 1.30 23.53
CA LEU A 224 -8.04 0.13 22.78
C LEU A 224 -9.24 -0.72 22.41
N VAL A 225 -9.32 -1.12 21.16
CA VAL A 225 -10.32 -2.05 20.64
C VAL A 225 -9.62 -3.19 19.90
N ARG A 226 -10.09 -4.41 20.12
CA ARG A 226 -9.61 -5.62 19.43
C ARG A 226 -10.81 -6.37 18.85
N PRO A 227 -10.86 -6.64 17.55
CA PRO A 227 -11.83 -7.56 16.99
C PRO A 227 -11.69 -8.96 17.60
N THR A 228 -12.79 -9.68 17.78
CA THR A 228 -12.74 -11.09 18.21
C THR A 228 -12.21 -11.97 17.09
N LEU A 229 -11.61 -13.13 17.44
CA LEU A 229 -10.99 -14.03 16.47
C LEU A 229 -11.97 -14.59 15.45
N ASP A 230 -13.21 -14.76 15.84
CA ASP A 230 -14.29 -15.32 15.03
C ASP A 230 -15.09 -14.24 14.28
N TYR A 231 -14.61 -12.99 14.33
CA TYR A 231 -15.27 -11.83 13.73
C TYR A 231 -16.74 -11.64 14.18
N SER A 232 -17.10 -12.18 15.34
CA SER A 232 -18.44 -12.07 15.89
C SER A 232 -18.66 -10.80 16.72
N GLY A 233 -17.61 -9.99 16.91
CA GLY A 233 -17.66 -8.79 17.73
C GLY A 233 -16.30 -8.17 18.01
N GLN A 234 -16.23 -7.47 19.13
CA GLN A 234 -15.02 -6.78 19.58
C GLN A 234 -14.86 -6.85 21.10
N GLU A 235 -13.62 -6.73 21.55
CA GLU A 235 -13.24 -6.56 22.94
C GLU A 235 -12.70 -5.14 23.14
N VAL A 236 -13.13 -4.47 24.22
CA VAL A 236 -12.53 -3.23 24.66
C VAL A 236 -11.41 -3.58 25.63
N GLY A 237 -10.18 -3.25 25.26
CA GLY A 237 -9.00 -3.49 26.07
C GLY A 237 -8.78 -2.42 27.15
N ASP A 238 -7.93 -2.72 28.13
CA ASP A 238 -7.49 -1.73 29.12
C ASP A 238 -6.62 -0.67 28.40
N VAL A 239 -6.85 0.61 28.72
CA VAL A 239 -6.13 1.74 28.13
C VAL A 239 -4.61 1.64 28.35
N LYS A 240 -4.18 1.06 29.48
CA LYS A 240 -2.74 0.82 29.75
C LYS A 240 -2.10 -0.17 28.76
N ASP A 241 -2.92 -1.03 28.12
CA ASP A 241 -2.49 -1.98 27.10
C ASP A 241 -2.63 -1.40 25.68
N ALA A 242 -3.09 -0.16 25.55
CA ALA A 242 -3.22 0.57 24.29
C ALA A 242 -1.83 1.04 23.80
N TYR A 243 -1.02 0.08 23.44
CA TYR A 243 0.34 0.27 22.96
C TYR A 243 0.51 -0.36 21.59
N SER A 244 0.93 0.44 20.63
CA SER A 244 1.38 -0.08 19.33
C SER A 244 2.90 -0.23 19.37
N PRO A 245 3.46 -1.39 19.03
CA PRO A 245 4.92 -1.55 18.94
C PRO A 245 5.53 -0.49 18.02
N PRO A 246 6.72 0.03 18.32
CA PRO A 246 7.37 1.00 17.45
C PRO A 246 7.68 0.36 16.09
N VAL A 247 7.48 1.15 15.04
CA VAL A 247 8.01 0.81 13.71
C VAL A 247 9.39 1.46 13.62
N THR A 248 10.40 0.65 13.40
CA THR A 248 11.78 1.11 13.22
C THR A 248 12.23 0.86 11.79
N VAL A 249 13.10 1.74 11.31
CA VAL A 249 13.70 1.62 9.98
C VAL A 249 15.21 1.43 10.17
N THR A 250 15.71 0.29 9.70
CA THR A 250 17.15 0.04 9.61
C THR A 250 17.58 0.18 8.16
N LYS A 251 18.55 1.05 7.91
CA LYS A 251 19.15 1.24 6.59
C LYS A 251 20.56 0.67 6.61
N ARG A 252 20.86 -0.23 5.69
CA ARG A 252 22.22 -0.71 5.51
C ARG A 252 23.06 0.45 4.99
N SER A 253 24.21 0.72 5.64
CA SER A 253 25.20 1.64 5.08
C SER A 253 25.73 1.05 3.78
N GLY A 254 25.55 1.76 2.69
CA GLY A 254 26.12 1.38 1.38
C GLY A 254 27.64 1.60 1.34
#